data_c1a8429b452e4e59bc44d0f3c060fd20
#
_entry.id   c1a8429b452e4e59bc44d0f3c060fd20
#
_cell.length_a   1.000
_cell.length_b   1.000
_cell.length_c   1.000
_cell.angle_alpha   90.00
_cell.angle_beta   90.00
_cell.angle_gamma   90.00
#
_symmetry.space_group_name_H-M   'P 1'
#
loop_
_entity.id
_entity.type
_entity.pdbx_description
1 polymer ?
#
loop_
_entity_poly.entity_id
_entity_poly.type
_entity_poly.pdbx_seq_one_letter_code
_entity_poly.pdbx_strand_id
1 'polypeptide(L)'
;MSFAVISIVSFFVVLSVMVLVHELGHFLVAKACGVRVETFSLGFPPRLFGIRYGDTDYCIGALPFGGYVKMTGEAPGSESTGDPGEFSAHPRWQRMLIVLAGPIANFILAFFLMAGFYMMHNEVPVYEESPAVLDVVPPNSPAGRAGLQAGDHIIRFDTAKNPTWEIVTERAAIDANSTVPVTVERTVAGQTNQFSTELFLADPSKGEDFEIESLGLLPQEQSGPVTVEDVVGGDPAAKAGIKTGDGIVSINGQAVHGVLSIIAILNETGSRPATIVVERGGHNFTVTAQPIWADFSGELPGYRLGFGAAPPPFRVEQSPLPKAVRQSVSYNVRNSGYILDILGRLFSHHGAVMQQLSGPIGIARATGEAAEAHGWEPLVGLTALISLNLGIMNLLPIPILDGGTILFLLIEGALRRDLKQEFKERIYQVAFVMLILFFAFVMVNDVSKLNLFSKIKP
;
A
#
# COMPACT_ATOMS: atom_id res chain seq x y z
N MET A 1 10.74 9.38 -25.55
CA MET A 1 10.49 7.92 -25.72
C MET A 1 8.98 7.71 -25.70
N SER A 2 8.43 6.65 -26.35
CA SER A 2 7.00 6.37 -26.19
C SER A 2 6.73 5.87 -24.77
N PHE A 3 5.55 6.16 -24.22
CA PHE A 3 5.11 5.69 -22.88
C PHE A 3 5.35 4.18 -22.69
N ALA A 4 5.02 3.38 -23.72
CA ALA A 4 5.23 1.93 -23.66
C ALA A 4 6.71 1.54 -23.46
N VAL A 5 7.65 2.25 -24.06
CA VAL A 5 9.08 1.99 -23.88
C VAL A 5 9.53 2.38 -22.48
N ILE A 6 9.06 3.52 -21.97
CA ILE A 6 9.36 3.97 -20.59
C ILE A 6 8.82 2.95 -19.59
N SER A 7 7.57 2.52 -19.74
CA SER A 7 6.94 1.52 -18.88
C SER A 7 7.70 0.19 -18.84
N ILE A 8 8.11 -0.30 -20.02
CA ILE A 8 8.87 -1.56 -20.11
C ILE A 8 10.24 -1.41 -19.45
N VAL A 9 10.96 -0.34 -19.75
CA VAL A 9 12.32 -0.10 -19.17
C VAL A 9 12.23 0.06 -17.66
N SER A 10 11.33 0.91 -17.16
CA SER A 10 11.15 1.15 -15.73
C SER A 10 10.74 -0.12 -14.99
N PHE A 11 9.82 -0.90 -15.55
CA PHE A 11 9.43 -2.20 -15.00
C PHE A 11 10.63 -3.13 -14.82
N PHE A 12 11.46 -3.30 -15.87
CA PHE A 12 12.62 -4.18 -15.77
C PHE A 12 13.68 -3.66 -14.81
N VAL A 13 13.90 -2.35 -14.74
CA VAL A 13 14.83 -1.74 -13.78
C VAL A 13 14.36 -2.02 -12.35
N VAL A 14 13.11 -1.69 -12.04
CA VAL A 14 12.53 -1.90 -10.69
C VAL A 14 12.57 -3.38 -10.33
N LEU A 15 12.09 -4.25 -11.21
CA LEU A 15 12.08 -5.71 -10.97
C LEU A 15 13.51 -6.25 -10.76
N SER A 16 14.48 -5.83 -11.59
CA SER A 16 15.86 -6.27 -11.46
C SER A 16 16.49 -5.87 -10.14
N VAL A 17 16.24 -4.66 -9.66
CA VAL A 17 16.76 -4.19 -8.36
C VAL A 17 16.18 -5.04 -7.22
N MET A 18 14.87 -5.26 -7.21
CA MET A 18 14.21 -6.02 -6.14
C MET A 18 14.65 -7.48 -6.11
N VAL A 19 14.69 -8.13 -7.29
CA VAL A 19 15.14 -9.53 -7.38
C VAL A 19 16.61 -9.65 -7.04
N LEU A 20 17.47 -8.72 -7.49
CA LEU A 20 18.89 -8.72 -7.13
C LEU A 20 19.09 -8.67 -5.62
N VAL A 21 18.34 -7.80 -4.91
CA VAL A 21 18.43 -7.69 -3.45
C VAL A 21 17.91 -8.95 -2.77
N HIS A 22 16.83 -9.52 -3.28
CA HIS A 22 16.28 -10.79 -2.82
C HIS A 22 17.31 -11.93 -2.92
N GLU A 23 17.86 -12.15 -4.11
CA GLU A 23 18.88 -13.19 -4.36
C GLU A 23 20.16 -12.93 -3.56
N LEU A 24 20.52 -11.65 -3.39
CA LEU A 24 21.66 -11.27 -2.56
C LEU A 24 21.46 -11.68 -1.09
N GLY A 25 20.24 -11.60 -0.59
CA GLY A 25 19.89 -12.09 0.74
C GLY A 25 20.22 -13.56 0.91
N HIS A 26 19.73 -14.43 0.03
CA HIS A 26 20.05 -15.85 0.02
C HIS A 26 21.54 -16.12 -0.11
N PHE A 27 22.18 -15.44 -1.06
CA PHE A 27 23.60 -15.58 -1.34
C PHE A 27 24.48 -15.27 -0.11
N LEU A 28 24.25 -14.13 0.55
CA LEU A 28 25.07 -13.70 1.68
C LEU A 28 24.95 -14.67 2.85
N VAL A 29 23.74 -15.10 3.17
CA VAL A 29 23.52 -16.04 4.28
C VAL A 29 23.99 -17.44 3.94
N ALA A 30 23.84 -17.91 2.70
CA ALA A 30 24.39 -19.18 2.25
C ALA A 30 25.92 -19.20 2.39
N LYS A 31 26.61 -18.15 1.93
CA LYS A 31 28.06 -18.01 2.11
C LYS A 31 28.48 -17.94 3.58
N ALA A 32 27.74 -17.22 4.42
CA ALA A 32 28.00 -17.12 5.85
C ALA A 32 27.83 -18.48 6.58
N CYS A 33 26.90 -19.30 6.11
CA CYS A 33 26.70 -20.67 6.61
C CYS A 33 27.70 -21.70 6.05
N GLY A 34 28.52 -21.33 5.06
CA GLY A 34 29.47 -22.25 4.42
C GLY A 34 28.89 -23.08 3.28
N VAL A 35 27.68 -22.75 2.81
CA VAL A 35 27.07 -23.40 1.63
C VAL A 35 27.78 -22.93 0.36
N ARG A 36 28.12 -23.90 -0.51
CA ARG A 36 28.72 -23.59 -1.81
C ARG A 36 27.66 -23.04 -2.75
N VAL A 37 27.88 -21.82 -3.25
CA VAL A 37 27.05 -21.20 -4.29
C VAL A 37 27.75 -21.37 -5.63
N GLU A 38 27.11 -22.08 -6.55
CA GLU A 38 27.63 -22.35 -7.90
C GLU A 38 27.43 -21.17 -8.82
N THR A 39 26.26 -20.52 -8.75
CA THR A 39 25.87 -19.41 -9.63
C THR A 39 25.10 -18.35 -8.86
N PHE A 40 25.44 -17.10 -9.11
CA PHE A 40 24.67 -15.92 -8.73
C PHE A 40 24.34 -15.15 -10.01
N SER A 41 23.10 -15.16 -10.44
CA SER A 41 22.70 -14.62 -11.74
C SER A 41 21.62 -13.54 -11.60
N LEU A 42 21.85 -12.40 -12.25
CA LEU A 42 20.80 -11.45 -12.57
C LEU A 42 20.22 -11.81 -13.95
N GLY A 43 18.98 -12.24 -13.99
CA GLY A 43 18.34 -12.78 -15.20
C GLY A 43 18.49 -14.30 -15.35
N PHE A 44 17.57 -14.88 -16.15
CA PHE A 44 17.58 -16.30 -16.47
C PHE A 44 18.41 -16.60 -17.72
N PRO A 45 18.85 -17.89 -17.89
CA PRO A 45 19.62 -18.31 -19.06
C PRO A 45 18.98 -17.93 -20.39
N PRO A 46 19.81 -17.85 -21.48
CA PRO A 46 21.24 -18.12 -21.54
C PRO A 46 22.14 -17.06 -20.91
N ARG A 47 23.31 -17.48 -20.40
CA ARG A 47 24.34 -16.60 -19.86
C ARG A 47 24.91 -15.69 -20.93
N LEU A 48 24.85 -14.37 -20.69
CA LEU A 48 25.43 -13.37 -21.59
C LEU A 48 26.86 -12.98 -21.17
N PHE A 49 27.01 -12.54 -19.93
CA PHE A 49 28.27 -12.07 -19.35
C PHE A 49 28.44 -12.68 -17.97
N GLY A 50 29.68 -12.77 -17.49
CA GLY A 50 29.91 -13.18 -16.10
C GLY A 50 31.38 -13.43 -15.82
N ILE A 51 31.70 -13.38 -14.53
CA ILE A 51 33.04 -13.60 -13.99
C ILE A 51 32.94 -14.67 -12.94
N ARG A 52 33.79 -15.71 -13.05
CA ARG A 52 33.89 -16.73 -12.00
C ARG A 52 34.92 -16.27 -10.96
N TYR A 53 34.46 -16.21 -9.71
CA TYR A 53 35.31 -15.87 -8.57
C TYR A 53 35.12 -16.90 -7.46
N GLY A 54 36.20 -17.62 -7.13
CA GLY A 54 36.12 -18.77 -6.24
C GLY A 54 35.21 -19.89 -6.84
N ASP A 55 34.27 -20.36 -6.04
CA ASP A 55 33.32 -21.40 -6.43
C ASP A 55 32.09 -20.86 -7.18
N THR A 56 31.93 -19.53 -7.24
CA THR A 56 30.74 -18.88 -7.75
C THR A 56 30.95 -18.26 -9.13
N ASP A 57 30.05 -18.54 -10.08
CA ASP A 57 29.91 -17.79 -11.33
C ASP A 57 28.91 -16.63 -11.14
N TYR A 58 29.41 -15.40 -11.16
CA TYR A 58 28.60 -14.18 -11.12
C TYR A 58 28.25 -13.80 -12.54
N CYS A 59 27.00 -13.88 -12.94
CA CYS A 59 26.62 -13.70 -14.32
C CYS A 59 25.32 -12.89 -14.52
N ILE A 60 25.15 -12.43 -15.77
CA ILE A 60 23.94 -11.78 -16.25
C ILE A 60 23.35 -12.70 -17.31
N GLY A 61 22.10 -13.09 -17.10
CA GLY A 61 21.29 -13.88 -18.03
C GLY A 61 20.61 -13.02 -19.10
N ALA A 62 20.22 -13.64 -20.20
CA ALA A 62 19.56 -12.95 -21.31
C ALA A 62 18.11 -12.54 -21.02
N LEU A 63 17.44 -13.24 -20.12
CA LEU A 63 16.03 -12.99 -19.79
C LEU A 63 15.95 -12.17 -18.49
N PRO A 64 15.61 -10.86 -18.56
CA PRO A 64 15.65 -9.94 -17.40
C PRO A 64 14.40 -10.07 -16.50
N PHE A 65 13.76 -11.22 -16.44
CA PHE A 65 12.55 -11.47 -15.65
C PHE A 65 12.83 -11.97 -14.23
N GLY A 66 14.01 -11.71 -13.68
CA GLY A 66 14.33 -12.21 -12.35
C GLY A 66 15.82 -12.41 -12.14
N GLY A 67 16.16 -13.33 -11.27
CA GLY A 67 17.51 -13.79 -10.97
C GLY A 67 17.44 -15.16 -10.31
N TYR A 68 18.58 -15.74 -9.98
CA TYR A 68 18.63 -16.94 -9.17
C TYR A 68 20.01 -17.12 -8.51
N VAL A 69 19.95 -17.70 -7.34
CA VAL A 69 21.12 -18.26 -6.66
C VAL A 69 21.04 -19.77 -6.77
N LYS A 70 22.06 -20.41 -7.34
CA LYS A 70 22.14 -21.86 -7.38
C LYS A 70 23.10 -22.36 -6.31
N MET A 71 22.58 -23.03 -5.31
CA MET A 71 23.36 -23.66 -4.25
C MET A 71 23.57 -25.13 -4.57
N THR A 72 24.74 -25.66 -4.21
CA THR A 72 25.03 -27.10 -4.38
C THR A 72 24.09 -27.91 -3.51
N GLY A 73 23.46 -28.95 -4.07
CA GLY A 73 22.56 -29.86 -3.34
C GLY A 73 21.21 -29.26 -2.94
N GLU A 74 20.77 -28.14 -3.55
CA GLU A 74 19.47 -27.51 -3.31
C GLU A 74 18.36 -28.09 -4.20
N ALA A 75 18.69 -28.41 -5.45
CA ALA A 75 17.69 -28.84 -6.43
C ALA A 75 16.95 -30.11 -5.99
N PRO A 76 15.60 -30.16 -6.14
CA PRO A 76 14.84 -31.38 -5.95
C PRO A 76 15.40 -32.49 -6.85
N GLY A 77 15.65 -33.70 -6.30
CA GLY A 77 16.23 -34.83 -7.07
C GLY A 77 17.75 -34.85 -7.13
N SER A 78 18.46 -33.87 -6.58
CA SER A 78 19.91 -33.97 -6.45
C SER A 78 20.27 -35.07 -5.43
N GLU A 79 21.06 -36.09 -5.86
CA GLU A 79 21.62 -37.05 -4.92
C GLU A 79 22.62 -36.33 -4.01
N SER A 80 22.43 -36.46 -2.69
CA SER A 80 23.42 -35.93 -1.74
C SER A 80 24.71 -36.72 -1.86
N THR A 81 25.79 -36.03 -2.17
CA THR A 81 27.11 -36.64 -2.25
C THR A 81 27.80 -36.68 -0.89
N GLY A 82 27.22 -36.05 0.13
CA GLY A 82 27.79 -35.90 1.46
C GLY A 82 28.87 -34.80 1.56
N ASP A 83 28.98 -33.94 0.54
CA ASP A 83 29.90 -32.81 0.56
C ASP A 83 29.40 -31.81 1.65
N PRO A 84 30.25 -31.39 2.61
CA PRO A 84 29.89 -30.40 3.62
C PRO A 84 29.40 -29.06 3.04
N GLY A 85 29.74 -28.71 1.82
CA GLY A 85 29.27 -27.51 1.12
C GLY A 85 27.88 -27.61 0.51
N GLU A 86 27.20 -28.76 0.60
CA GLU A 86 25.83 -28.93 0.09
C GLU A 86 24.79 -28.27 1.01
N PHE A 87 23.82 -27.59 0.44
CA PHE A 87 22.68 -27.02 1.18
C PHE A 87 21.96 -28.09 2.02
N SER A 88 21.76 -29.28 1.43
CA SER A 88 21.10 -30.42 2.09
C SER A 88 21.89 -30.99 3.26
N ALA A 89 23.22 -30.87 3.29
CA ALA A 89 24.08 -31.33 4.37
C ALA A 89 24.02 -30.44 5.63
N HIS A 90 23.51 -29.20 5.49
CA HIS A 90 23.44 -28.25 6.60
C HIS A 90 22.23 -28.50 7.50
N PRO A 91 22.31 -28.19 8.79
CA PRO A 91 21.20 -28.34 9.73
C PRO A 91 20.01 -27.48 9.29
N ARG A 92 18.77 -27.94 9.60
CA ARG A 92 17.52 -27.31 9.16
C ARG A 92 17.41 -25.85 9.50
N TRP A 93 17.92 -25.42 10.67
CA TRP A 93 17.89 -24.00 11.07
C TRP A 93 18.75 -23.11 10.16
N GLN A 94 19.91 -23.59 9.68
CA GLN A 94 20.72 -22.85 8.70
C GLN A 94 20.03 -22.78 7.35
N ARG A 95 19.46 -23.89 6.88
CA ARG A 95 18.66 -23.92 5.65
C ARG A 95 17.48 -22.94 5.74
N MET A 96 16.81 -22.89 6.88
CA MET A 96 15.72 -21.95 7.12
C MET A 96 16.19 -20.49 7.10
N LEU A 97 17.33 -20.17 7.73
CA LEU A 97 17.90 -18.81 7.68
C LEU A 97 18.27 -18.39 6.27
N ILE A 98 18.85 -19.31 5.48
CA ILE A 98 19.20 -19.03 4.08
C ILE A 98 17.94 -18.69 3.28
N VAL A 99 16.89 -19.50 3.40
CA VAL A 99 15.63 -19.31 2.66
C VAL A 99 14.89 -18.05 3.13
N LEU A 100 14.88 -17.73 4.42
CA LEU A 100 14.28 -16.50 4.95
C LEU A 100 15.03 -15.22 4.52
N ALA A 101 16.31 -15.33 4.21
CA ALA A 101 17.15 -14.17 3.93
C ALA A 101 16.72 -13.39 2.69
N GLY A 102 16.18 -14.05 1.65
CA GLY A 102 15.64 -13.38 0.47
C GLY A 102 14.47 -12.45 0.80
N PRO A 103 13.36 -12.98 1.33
CA PRO A 103 12.24 -12.15 1.78
C PRO A 103 12.64 -11.04 2.76
N ILE A 104 13.49 -11.34 3.75
CA ILE A 104 13.99 -10.34 4.71
C ILE A 104 14.77 -9.24 4.00
N ALA A 105 15.58 -9.56 3.00
CA ALA A 105 16.31 -8.55 2.23
C ALA A 105 15.36 -7.57 1.52
N ASN A 106 14.21 -8.04 1.03
CA ASN A 106 13.19 -7.18 0.43
C ASN A 106 12.50 -6.26 1.46
N PHE A 107 12.22 -6.75 2.67
CA PHE A 107 11.73 -5.88 3.75
C PHE A 107 12.76 -4.82 4.14
N ILE A 108 14.05 -5.20 4.20
CA ILE A 108 15.15 -4.28 4.47
C ILE A 108 15.26 -3.22 3.35
N LEU A 109 15.13 -3.62 2.08
CA LEU A 109 15.14 -2.70 0.95
C LEU A 109 13.98 -1.70 1.05
N ALA A 110 12.75 -2.18 1.27
CA ALA A 110 11.57 -1.33 1.42
C ALA A 110 11.74 -0.34 2.58
N PHE A 111 12.28 -0.81 3.71
CA PHE A 111 12.57 0.03 4.86
C PHE A 111 13.56 1.14 4.54
N PHE A 112 14.70 0.83 3.92
CA PHE A 112 15.71 1.84 3.62
C PHE A 112 15.27 2.81 2.52
N LEU A 113 14.53 2.35 1.53
CA LEU A 113 13.95 3.22 0.51
C LEU A 113 13.00 4.24 1.14
N MET A 114 12.10 3.80 2.01
CA MET A 114 11.14 4.70 2.66
C MET A 114 11.79 5.59 3.72
N ALA A 115 12.77 5.09 4.48
CA ALA A 115 13.51 5.93 5.41
C ALA A 115 14.28 7.04 4.68
N GLY A 116 14.97 6.70 3.58
CA GLY A 116 15.63 7.67 2.72
C GLY A 116 14.66 8.66 2.08
N PHE A 117 13.52 8.17 1.62
CA PHE A 117 12.43 9.00 1.09
C PHE A 117 11.99 10.05 2.10
N TYR A 118 11.60 9.67 3.31
CA TYR A 118 11.15 10.61 4.35
C TYR A 118 12.25 11.58 4.81
N MET A 119 13.52 11.19 4.74
CA MET A 119 14.63 12.10 5.03
C MET A 119 14.80 13.19 3.97
N MET A 120 14.39 12.95 2.74
CA MET A 120 14.61 13.86 1.62
C MET A 120 13.31 14.54 1.16
N HIS A 121 12.19 13.85 1.24
CA HIS A 121 10.91 14.27 0.69
C HIS A 121 9.76 13.74 1.56
N ASN A 122 9.42 14.45 2.63
CA ASN A 122 8.27 14.15 3.47
C ASN A 122 7.16 15.15 3.15
N GLU A 123 6.10 14.70 2.51
CA GLU A 123 4.92 15.51 2.22
C GLU A 123 4.08 15.62 3.49
N VAL A 124 4.00 16.83 4.04
CA VAL A 124 3.21 17.14 5.21
C VAL A 124 2.05 18.03 4.78
N PRO A 125 0.79 17.61 4.96
CA PRO A 125 -0.36 18.44 4.66
C PRO A 125 -0.32 19.77 5.44
N VAL A 126 -0.56 20.88 4.75
CA VAL A 126 -0.46 22.21 5.37
C VAL A 126 -1.44 22.37 6.52
N TYR A 127 -2.59 21.70 6.47
CA TYR A 127 -3.59 21.79 7.53
C TYR A 127 -3.14 21.20 8.86
N GLU A 128 -2.20 20.24 8.86
CA GLU A 128 -1.72 19.62 10.10
C GLU A 128 -1.15 20.63 11.09
N GLU A 129 -0.51 21.70 10.59
CA GLU A 129 0.02 22.78 11.42
C GLU A 129 -0.96 23.93 11.62
N SER A 130 -2.12 23.87 10.98
CA SER A 130 -3.16 24.87 11.14
C SER A 130 -3.89 24.68 12.47
N PRO A 131 -4.51 25.76 13.03
CA PRO A 131 -5.41 25.64 14.16
C PRO A 131 -6.47 24.56 13.92
N ALA A 132 -6.75 23.74 14.92
CA ALA A 132 -7.66 22.60 14.76
C ALA A 132 -9.12 23.08 14.66
N VAL A 133 -9.59 23.34 13.44
CA VAL A 133 -10.98 23.69 13.12
C VAL A 133 -11.69 22.50 12.52
N LEU A 134 -12.86 22.15 13.06
CA LEU A 134 -13.69 21.04 12.58
C LEU A 134 -14.45 21.46 11.31
N ASP A 135 -14.24 20.74 10.21
CA ASP A 135 -14.95 20.99 8.94
C ASP A 135 -16.36 20.39 8.98
N VAL A 136 -16.45 19.10 9.21
CA VAL A 136 -17.70 18.33 9.33
C VAL A 136 -17.62 17.46 10.56
N VAL A 137 -18.73 17.36 11.31
CA VAL A 137 -18.84 16.45 12.46
C VAL A 137 -20.06 15.55 12.25
N PRO A 138 -19.86 14.26 11.91
CA PRO A 138 -20.96 13.33 11.75
C PRO A 138 -21.75 13.17 13.06
N PRO A 139 -23.10 13.29 13.05
CA PRO A 139 -23.89 13.29 14.29
C PRO A 139 -23.76 12.03 15.13
N ASN A 140 -23.54 10.89 14.47
CA ASN A 140 -23.39 9.58 15.12
C ASN A 140 -21.96 9.24 15.53
N SER A 141 -20.99 10.12 15.26
CA SER A 141 -19.60 9.94 15.68
C SER A 141 -19.43 10.21 17.18
N PRO A 142 -18.32 9.75 17.80
CA PRO A 142 -17.97 10.14 19.16
C PRO A 142 -17.98 11.67 19.37
N ALA A 143 -17.41 12.44 18.44
CA ALA A 143 -17.37 13.91 18.48
C ALA A 143 -18.78 14.51 18.41
N GLY A 144 -19.65 14.00 17.50
CA GLY A 144 -21.04 14.46 17.39
C GLY A 144 -21.85 14.16 18.64
N ARG A 145 -21.69 12.97 19.22
CA ARG A 145 -22.33 12.60 20.50
C ARG A 145 -21.82 13.45 21.67
N ALA A 146 -20.58 13.90 21.64
CA ALA A 146 -20.02 14.84 22.62
C ALA A 146 -20.50 16.28 22.43
N GLY A 147 -21.30 16.57 21.39
CA GLY A 147 -21.87 17.89 21.12
C GLY A 147 -20.97 18.84 20.34
N LEU A 148 -19.87 18.33 19.75
CA LEU A 148 -19.03 19.10 18.82
C LEU A 148 -19.79 19.34 17.52
N GLN A 149 -19.48 20.43 16.83
CA GLN A 149 -20.15 20.86 15.60
C GLN A 149 -19.14 21.36 14.55
N ALA A 150 -19.56 21.36 13.30
CA ALA A 150 -18.80 21.97 12.21
C ALA A 150 -18.53 23.45 12.52
N GLY A 151 -17.30 23.91 12.23
CA GLY A 151 -16.83 25.26 12.52
C GLY A 151 -16.31 25.48 13.94
N ASP A 152 -16.37 24.47 14.83
CA ASP A 152 -15.76 24.56 16.15
C ASP A 152 -14.23 24.63 16.02
N HIS A 153 -13.62 25.60 16.69
CA HIS A 153 -12.17 25.72 16.82
C HIS A 153 -11.73 25.10 18.15
N ILE A 154 -10.95 24.04 18.12
CA ILE A 154 -10.45 23.36 19.32
C ILE A 154 -9.37 24.23 19.96
N ILE A 155 -9.67 24.84 21.09
CA ILE A 155 -8.73 25.66 21.87
C ILE A 155 -8.07 24.90 23.01
N ARG A 156 -8.61 23.74 23.35
CA ARG A 156 -8.00 22.79 24.29
C ARG A 156 -8.36 21.36 23.91
N PHE A 157 -7.35 20.52 23.86
CA PHE A 157 -7.50 19.08 23.68
C PHE A 157 -6.62 18.39 24.72
N ASP A 158 -7.21 17.69 25.67
CA ASP A 158 -6.54 17.19 26.87
C ASP A 158 -5.75 18.31 27.59
N THR A 159 -4.44 18.18 27.66
CA THR A 159 -3.53 19.17 28.28
C THR A 159 -3.02 20.23 27.29
N ALA A 160 -3.13 19.99 25.97
CA ALA A 160 -2.67 20.91 24.94
C ALA A 160 -3.60 22.13 24.80
N LYS A 161 -3.01 23.33 24.73
CA LYS A 161 -3.73 24.59 24.50
C LYS A 161 -3.48 25.07 23.08
N ASN A 162 -4.55 25.55 22.42
CA ASN A 162 -4.53 25.97 21.02
C ASN A 162 -3.77 24.97 20.12
N PRO A 163 -4.19 23.68 20.12
CA PRO A 163 -3.49 22.66 19.39
C PRO A 163 -3.64 22.85 17.88
N THR A 164 -2.62 22.43 17.14
CA THR A 164 -2.73 22.15 15.72
C THR A 164 -3.33 20.77 15.50
N TRP A 165 -3.68 20.44 14.25
CA TRP A 165 -4.18 19.11 13.94
C TRP A 165 -3.15 18.02 14.21
N GLU A 166 -1.85 18.27 13.97
CA GLU A 166 -0.77 17.35 14.34
C GLU A 166 -0.80 16.98 15.83
N ILE A 167 -0.96 18.01 16.69
CA ILE A 167 -1.02 17.82 18.16
C ILE A 167 -2.29 17.06 18.56
N VAL A 168 -3.44 17.37 17.95
CA VAL A 168 -4.70 16.65 18.22
C VAL A 168 -4.55 15.18 17.87
N THR A 169 -4.01 14.86 16.68
CA THR A 169 -3.79 13.49 16.21
C THR A 169 -2.82 12.73 17.11
N GLU A 170 -1.69 13.36 17.46
CA GLU A 170 -0.68 12.73 18.33
C GLU A 170 -1.26 12.42 19.72
N ARG A 171 -1.97 13.38 20.32
CA ARG A 171 -2.60 13.21 21.63
C ARG A 171 -3.70 12.16 21.62
N ALA A 172 -4.56 12.20 20.60
CA ALA A 172 -5.61 11.22 20.46
C ALA A 172 -5.07 9.78 20.33
N ALA A 173 -3.97 9.61 19.62
CA ALA A 173 -3.30 8.30 19.51
C ALA A 173 -2.65 7.84 20.83
N ILE A 174 -2.03 8.76 21.60
CA ILE A 174 -1.42 8.44 22.90
C ILE A 174 -2.48 8.04 23.93
N ASP A 175 -3.61 8.79 23.96
CA ASP A 175 -4.68 8.61 24.93
C ASP A 175 -5.83 7.73 24.40
N ALA A 176 -5.55 6.91 23.40
CA ALA A 176 -6.55 6.00 22.81
C ALA A 176 -7.24 5.16 23.90
N ASN A 177 -8.53 4.91 23.73
CA ASN A 177 -9.42 4.24 24.70
C ASN A 177 -9.57 4.94 26.05
N SER A 178 -9.27 6.23 26.13
CA SER A 178 -9.50 7.06 27.31
C SER A 178 -10.48 8.20 27.01
N THR A 179 -10.92 8.90 28.05
CA THR A 179 -11.76 10.11 27.93
C THR A 179 -10.91 11.33 28.19
N VAL A 180 -10.93 12.30 27.28
CA VAL A 180 -10.17 13.54 27.38
C VAL A 180 -11.09 14.76 27.41
N PRO A 181 -10.72 15.83 28.15
CA PRO A 181 -11.45 17.09 28.12
C PRO A 181 -11.14 17.83 26.82
N VAL A 182 -12.18 18.29 26.13
CA VAL A 182 -12.09 19.10 24.91
C VAL A 182 -12.83 20.41 25.14
N THR A 183 -12.18 21.53 24.81
CA THR A 183 -12.83 22.85 24.82
C THR A 183 -12.70 23.48 23.44
N VAL A 184 -13.81 23.96 22.92
CA VAL A 184 -13.89 24.62 21.62
C VAL A 184 -14.41 26.05 21.73
N GLU A 185 -14.00 26.89 20.78
CA GLU A 185 -14.65 28.17 20.50
C GLU A 185 -15.63 27.98 19.35
N ARG A 186 -16.88 28.31 19.60
CA ARG A 186 -17.99 28.23 18.64
C ARG A 186 -18.54 29.62 18.37
N THR A 187 -18.52 30.03 17.11
CA THR A 187 -19.06 31.29 16.65
C THR A 187 -20.46 31.08 16.07
N VAL A 188 -21.48 31.64 16.77
CA VAL A 188 -22.87 31.59 16.30
C VAL A 188 -23.37 33.03 16.20
N ALA A 189 -23.89 33.42 15.05
CA ALA A 189 -24.39 34.76 14.75
C ALA A 189 -23.41 35.90 15.13
N GLY A 190 -22.12 35.71 14.95
CA GLY A 190 -21.06 36.67 15.23
C GLY A 190 -20.65 36.78 16.72
N GLN A 191 -21.20 35.92 17.57
CA GLN A 191 -20.77 35.79 18.97
C GLN A 191 -19.97 34.51 19.16
N THR A 192 -18.78 34.64 19.74
CA THR A 192 -17.92 33.51 20.05
C THR A 192 -18.13 33.08 21.50
N ASN A 193 -18.53 31.83 21.69
CA ASN A 193 -18.75 31.23 23.01
C ASN A 193 -17.83 30.00 23.14
N GLN A 194 -17.37 29.74 24.38
CA GLN A 194 -16.62 28.53 24.69
C GLN A 194 -17.58 27.42 25.10
N PHE A 195 -17.35 26.23 24.53
CA PHE A 195 -18.06 25.00 24.87
C PHE A 195 -17.04 23.95 25.31
N SER A 196 -17.26 23.35 26.47
CA SER A 196 -16.40 22.30 27.01
C SER A 196 -17.16 20.98 27.11
N THR A 197 -16.53 19.90 26.74
CA THR A 197 -17.10 18.55 26.77
C THR A 197 -16.02 17.53 27.07
N GLU A 198 -16.43 16.30 27.30
CA GLU A 198 -15.56 15.14 27.39
C GLU A 198 -15.72 14.29 26.14
N LEU A 199 -14.61 13.88 25.53
CA LEU A 199 -14.58 13.05 24.34
C LEU A 199 -13.92 11.71 24.67
N PHE A 200 -14.64 10.61 24.44
CA PHE A 200 -14.06 9.27 24.52
C PHE A 200 -13.37 8.94 23.21
N LEU A 201 -12.07 8.68 23.28
CA LEU A 201 -11.20 8.39 22.15
C LEU A 201 -11.27 6.89 21.82
N ALA A 202 -12.39 6.44 21.28
CA ALA A 202 -12.56 5.05 20.89
C ALA A 202 -11.56 4.68 19.81
N ASP A 203 -10.76 3.64 20.05
CA ASP A 203 -9.88 3.06 19.05
C ASP A 203 -10.52 1.79 18.45
N PRO A 204 -11.14 1.88 17.28
CA PRO A 204 -11.72 0.72 16.60
C PRO A 204 -10.64 -0.19 15.98
N SER A 205 -9.43 0.32 15.79
CA SER A 205 -8.33 -0.37 15.10
C SER A 205 -7.61 -1.40 15.97
N LYS A 206 -7.87 -1.41 17.29
CA LYS A 206 -7.23 -2.31 18.28
C LYS A 206 -5.69 -2.25 18.26
N GLY A 207 -5.12 -1.07 18.01
CA GLY A 207 -3.68 -0.84 18.02
C GLY A 207 -3.03 -0.81 16.63
N GLU A 208 -3.80 -0.92 15.55
CA GLU A 208 -3.40 -0.46 14.22
C GLU A 208 -3.50 1.08 14.16
N ASP A 209 -3.04 1.71 13.08
CA ASP A 209 -2.96 3.17 12.98
C ASP A 209 -4.26 3.84 13.45
N PHE A 210 -4.16 4.63 14.52
CA PHE A 210 -5.30 5.33 15.10
C PHE A 210 -5.70 6.49 14.19
N GLU A 211 -6.91 6.44 13.66
CA GLU A 211 -7.45 7.45 12.76
C GLU A 211 -8.43 8.36 13.51
N ILE A 212 -8.13 9.66 13.62
CA ILE A 212 -8.99 10.66 14.27
C ILE A 212 -10.34 10.83 13.55
N GLU A 213 -10.40 10.46 12.28
CA GLU A 213 -11.60 10.47 11.46
C GLU A 213 -12.67 9.53 12.02
N SER A 214 -12.26 8.41 12.62
CA SER A 214 -13.15 7.46 13.29
C SER A 214 -13.88 8.08 14.49
N LEU A 215 -13.28 9.10 15.10
CA LEU A 215 -13.89 9.89 16.16
C LEU A 215 -14.87 10.95 15.63
N GLY A 216 -14.86 11.23 14.34
CA GLY A 216 -15.59 12.33 13.70
C GLY A 216 -14.91 13.70 13.87
N LEU A 217 -13.60 13.71 14.16
CA LEU A 217 -12.76 14.89 14.16
C LEU A 217 -12.19 15.09 12.75
N LEU A 218 -12.96 15.72 11.87
CA LEU A 218 -12.57 15.94 10.49
C LEU A 218 -11.97 17.33 10.30
N PRO A 219 -10.69 17.42 9.84
CA PRO A 219 -10.03 18.71 9.64
C PRO A 219 -10.60 19.49 8.47
N GLN A 220 -10.51 20.80 8.54
CA GLN A 220 -10.62 21.66 7.37
C GLN A 220 -9.29 21.56 6.61
N GLU A 221 -9.24 20.73 5.57
CA GLU A 221 -7.99 20.42 4.86
C GLU A 221 -7.49 21.58 3.99
N GLN A 222 -8.41 22.42 3.49
CA GLN A 222 -8.09 23.59 2.68
C GLN A 222 -9.15 24.69 2.83
N SER A 223 -8.87 25.89 2.35
CA SER A 223 -9.79 27.03 2.46
C SER A 223 -10.72 27.22 1.26
N GLY A 224 -10.58 26.44 0.21
CA GLY A 224 -11.35 26.54 -1.04
C GLY A 224 -12.10 25.26 -1.40
N PRO A 225 -12.79 25.25 -2.54
CA PRO A 225 -13.47 24.06 -3.07
C PRO A 225 -12.51 22.89 -3.29
N VAL A 226 -12.99 21.67 -3.14
CA VAL A 226 -12.18 20.46 -3.39
C VAL A 226 -12.13 20.17 -4.87
N THR A 227 -10.95 20.19 -5.47
CA THR A 227 -10.75 19.99 -6.90
C THR A 227 -10.95 18.53 -7.29
N VAL A 228 -11.73 18.29 -8.34
CA VAL A 228 -11.90 16.96 -8.96
C VAL A 228 -10.71 16.68 -9.86
N GLU A 229 -9.92 15.65 -9.55
CA GLU A 229 -8.74 15.27 -10.31
C GLU A 229 -9.07 14.34 -11.48
N ASP A 230 -9.93 13.35 -11.23
CA ASP A 230 -10.41 12.42 -12.23
C ASP A 230 -11.88 12.04 -12.02
N VAL A 231 -12.52 11.52 -13.06
CA VAL A 231 -13.92 11.07 -13.00
C VAL A 231 -14.06 9.72 -13.67
N VAL A 232 -14.58 8.75 -12.94
CA VAL A 232 -14.79 7.39 -13.46
C VAL A 232 -15.99 7.39 -14.42
N GLY A 233 -15.74 7.00 -15.68
CA GLY A 233 -16.77 6.96 -16.70
C GLY A 233 -17.89 5.96 -16.36
N GLY A 234 -19.15 6.43 -16.41
CA GLY A 234 -20.31 5.60 -16.08
C GLY A 234 -20.78 5.67 -14.63
N ASP A 235 -20.01 6.27 -13.74
CA ASP A 235 -20.36 6.46 -12.34
C ASP A 235 -21.26 7.69 -12.09
N PRO A 236 -21.83 7.84 -10.90
CA PRO A 236 -22.78 8.90 -10.59
C PRO A 236 -22.28 10.31 -10.90
N ALA A 237 -21.00 10.62 -10.60
CA ALA A 237 -20.40 11.91 -10.88
C ALA A 237 -20.37 12.22 -12.39
N ALA A 238 -19.91 11.26 -13.21
CA ALA A 238 -19.89 11.38 -14.66
C ALA A 238 -21.29 11.59 -15.24
N LYS A 239 -22.28 10.81 -14.77
CA LYS A 239 -23.69 10.93 -15.19
C LYS A 239 -24.31 12.27 -14.80
N ALA A 240 -23.90 12.85 -13.67
CA ALA A 240 -24.34 14.17 -13.23
C ALA A 240 -23.63 15.32 -13.95
N GLY A 241 -22.62 15.03 -14.80
CA GLY A 241 -21.90 16.03 -15.58
C GLY A 241 -20.74 16.69 -14.85
N ILE A 242 -20.28 16.14 -13.73
CA ILE A 242 -19.04 16.53 -13.04
C ILE A 242 -17.85 16.15 -13.94
N LYS A 243 -16.83 17.00 -13.99
CA LYS A 243 -15.65 16.83 -14.85
C LYS A 243 -14.37 17.09 -14.06
N THR A 244 -13.27 16.57 -14.57
CA THR A 244 -11.92 16.92 -14.12
C THR A 244 -11.73 18.44 -14.16
N GLY A 245 -11.16 19.00 -13.09
CA GLY A 245 -10.95 20.43 -12.89
C GLY A 245 -12.13 21.19 -12.25
N ASP A 246 -13.25 20.51 -11.99
CA ASP A 246 -14.34 21.11 -11.21
C ASP A 246 -13.95 21.25 -9.73
N GLY A 247 -14.49 22.25 -9.05
CA GLY A 247 -14.39 22.44 -7.60
C GLY A 247 -15.69 22.02 -6.91
N ILE A 248 -15.63 21.09 -5.97
CA ILE A 248 -16.80 20.75 -5.12
C ILE A 248 -16.86 21.76 -3.98
N VAL A 249 -17.92 22.55 -3.95
CA VAL A 249 -18.13 23.64 -2.98
C VAL A 249 -18.93 23.16 -1.78
N SER A 250 -20.02 22.43 -2.01
CA SER A 250 -20.87 21.91 -0.96
C SER A 250 -21.63 20.67 -1.38
N ILE A 251 -22.00 19.85 -0.40
CA ILE A 251 -22.85 18.68 -0.59
C ILE A 251 -24.01 18.78 0.41
N ASN A 252 -25.25 18.67 -0.06
CA ASN A 252 -26.46 18.79 0.74
C ASN A 252 -26.54 20.09 1.57
N GLY A 253 -25.97 21.18 1.05
CA GLY A 253 -25.92 22.48 1.72
C GLY A 253 -24.81 22.62 2.77
N GLN A 254 -24.00 21.59 3.02
CA GLN A 254 -22.82 21.64 3.88
C GLN A 254 -21.60 21.95 3.00
N ALA A 255 -20.82 22.97 3.37
CA ALA A 255 -19.55 23.26 2.72
C ALA A 255 -18.58 22.11 2.94
N VAL A 256 -17.71 21.85 1.96
CA VAL A 256 -16.68 20.83 2.03
C VAL A 256 -15.34 21.44 1.70
N HIS A 257 -14.33 21.12 2.51
CA HIS A 257 -12.97 21.64 2.37
C HIS A 257 -11.92 20.54 2.36
N GLY A 258 -12.36 19.28 2.20
CA GLY A 258 -11.48 18.12 2.13
C GLY A 258 -12.19 16.86 1.68
N VAL A 259 -11.38 15.86 1.35
CA VAL A 259 -11.87 14.53 0.92
C VAL A 259 -12.62 13.83 2.04
N LEU A 260 -12.11 13.95 3.28
CA LEU A 260 -12.70 13.33 4.46
C LEU A 260 -14.12 13.88 4.72
N SER A 261 -14.32 15.16 4.54
CA SER A 261 -15.62 15.81 4.67
C SER A 261 -16.62 15.33 3.61
N ILE A 262 -16.17 15.18 2.36
CA ILE A 262 -16.98 14.61 1.27
C ILE A 262 -17.42 13.20 1.63
N ILE A 263 -16.48 12.34 2.05
CA ILE A 263 -16.76 10.95 2.42
C ILE A 263 -17.77 10.88 3.57
N ALA A 264 -17.58 11.69 4.60
CA ALA A 264 -18.47 11.71 5.76
C ALA A 264 -19.90 12.08 5.39
N ILE A 265 -20.08 13.15 4.61
CA ILE A 265 -21.42 13.61 4.16
C ILE A 265 -22.07 12.56 3.25
N LEU A 266 -21.32 11.93 2.35
CA LEU A 266 -21.86 10.89 1.48
C LEU A 266 -22.28 9.64 2.27
N ASN A 267 -21.51 9.25 3.29
CA ASN A 267 -21.87 8.14 4.17
C ASN A 267 -23.14 8.44 4.98
N GLU A 268 -23.33 9.69 5.44
CA GLU A 268 -24.57 10.12 6.10
C GLU A 268 -25.76 10.16 5.10
N THR A 269 -25.50 10.59 3.87
CA THR A 269 -26.51 10.62 2.79
C THR A 269 -26.97 9.22 2.41
N GLY A 270 -26.05 8.24 2.43
CA GLY A 270 -26.32 6.88 2.01
C GLY A 270 -26.64 6.80 0.51
N SER A 271 -27.57 5.95 0.14
CA SER A 271 -28.05 5.81 -1.25
C SER A 271 -29.05 6.87 -1.69
N ARG A 272 -29.34 7.88 -0.87
CA ARG A 272 -30.25 8.97 -1.27
C ARG A 272 -29.55 9.92 -2.24
N PRO A 273 -30.28 10.58 -3.17
CA PRO A 273 -29.69 11.58 -4.04
C PRO A 273 -29.04 12.71 -3.22
N ALA A 274 -27.79 13.03 -3.55
CA ALA A 274 -27.04 14.15 -2.99
C ALA A 274 -27.14 15.36 -3.92
N THR A 275 -27.37 16.54 -3.34
CA THR A 275 -27.32 17.83 -4.04
C THR A 275 -25.93 18.41 -3.91
N ILE A 276 -25.23 18.61 -5.02
CA ILE A 276 -23.82 19.01 -5.05
C ILE A 276 -23.71 20.36 -5.74
N VAL A 277 -23.10 21.34 -5.08
CA VAL A 277 -22.72 22.61 -5.71
C VAL A 277 -21.32 22.49 -6.23
N VAL A 278 -21.18 22.73 -7.54
CA VAL A 278 -19.93 22.58 -8.28
C VAL A 278 -19.52 23.93 -8.84
N GLU A 279 -18.27 24.30 -8.69
CA GLU A 279 -17.65 25.46 -9.34
C GLU A 279 -16.92 25.01 -10.60
N ARG A 280 -17.19 25.69 -11.72
CA ARG A 280 -16.48 25.51 -12.99
C ARG A 280 -16.25 26.86 -13.66
N GLY A 281 -14.99 27.22 -13.88
CA GLY A 281 -14.63 28.48 -14.49
C GLY A 281 -15.14 29.71 -13.72
N GLY A 282 -15.17 29.66 -12.38
CA GLY A 282 -15.63 30.75 -11.50
C GLY A 282 -17.16 30.87 -11.40
N HIS A 283 -17.94 29.91 -11.92
CA HIS A 283 -19.40 29.88 -11.84
C HIS A 283 -19.88 28.65 -11.09
N ASN A 284 -20.77 28.88 -10.12
CA ASN A 284 -21.39 27.78 -9.37
C ASN A 284 -22.66 27.30 -10.08
N PHE A 285 -22.82 25.98 -10.16
CA PHE A 285 -24.02 25.31 -10.60
C PHE A 285 -24.32 24.11 -9.72
N THR A 286 -25.56 23.67 -9.70
CA THR A 286 -26.00 22.57 -8.86
C THR A 286 -26.28 21.34 -9.69
N VAL A 287 -25.78 20.20 -9.27
CA VAL A 287 -26.07 18.89 -9.83
C VAL A 287 -26.62 17.96 -8.76
N THR A 288 -27.31 16.91 -9.18
CA THR A 288 -27.79 15.85 -8.28
C THR A 288 -27.17 14.53 -8.73
N ALA A 289 -26.57 13.81 -7.80
CA ALA A 289 -25.99 12.49 -8.04
C ALA A 289 -26.39 11.53 -6.90
N GLN A 290 -26.61 10.26 -7.24
CA GLN A 290 -26.94 9.24 -6.26
C GLN A 290 -25.68 8.46 -5.92
N PRO A 291 -25.18 8.53 -4.65
CA PRO A 291 -23.99 7.80 -4.26
C PRO A 291 -24.19 6.29 -4.38
N ILE A 292 -23.13 5.59 -4.71
CA ILE A 292 -23.06 4.12 -4.74
C ILE A 292 -22.16 3.62 -3.63
N TRP A 293 -22.50 2.46 -3.06
CA TRP A 293 -21.64 1.80 -2.08
C TRP A 293 -20.41 1.22 -2.78
N ALA A 294 -19.25 1.54 -2.28
CA ALA A 294 -17.97 1.03 -2.75
C ALA A 294 -17.14 0.49 -1.58
N ASP A 295 -16.58 -0.68 -1.78
CA ASP A 295 -15.67 -1.35 -0.84
C ASP A 295 -14.37 -1.61 -1.60
N PHE A 296 -13.47 -0.65 -1.56
CA PHE A 296 -12.15 -0.74 -2.18
C PHE A 296 -11.12 -1.19 -1.15
N SER A 297 -10.23 -2.10 -1.55
CA SER A 297 -9.11 -2.50 -0.71
C SER A 297 -8.19 -1.29 -0.45
N GLY A 298 -7.93 -1.01 0.82
CA GLY A 298 -7.08 0.11 1.23
C GLY A 298 -7.79 1.42 1.48
N GLU A 299 -9.11 1.50 1.25
CA GLU A 299 -9.94 2.63 1.64
C GLU A 299 -11.06 2.18 2.59
N LEU A 300 -11.52 3.09 3.43
CA LEU A 300 -12.70 2.83 4.25
C LEU A 300 -13.90 2.57 3.32
N PRO A 301 -14.61 1.43 3.49
CA PRO A 301 -15.80 1.16 2.72
C PRO A 301 -16.85 2.24 2.97
N GLY A 302 -17.53 2.69 1.91
CA GLY A 302 -18.48 3.78 2.04
C GLY A 302 -19.15 4.19 0.74
N TYR A 303 -20.01 5.18 0.86
CA TYR A 303 -20.70 5.76 -0.29
C TYR A 303 -19.77 6.70 -1.08
N ARG A 304 -19.77 6.55 -2.39
CA ARG A 304 -18.92 7.31 -3.33
C ARG A 304 -19.72 7.79 -4.53
N LEU A 305 -19.19 8.80 -5.23
CA LEU A 305 -19.75 9.33 -6.47
C LEU A 305 -18.96 8.92 -7.71
N GLY A 306 -17.77 8.33 -7.54
CA GLY A 306 -16.92 7.89 -8.67
C GLY A 306 -16.11 9.05 -9.26
N PHE A 307 -15.53 9.88 -8.42
CA PHE A 307 -14.48 10.82 -8.79
C PHE A 307 -13.34 10.77 -7.77
N GLY A 308 -12.12 11.01 -8.23
CA GLY A 308 -10.95 11.29 -7.41
C GLY A 308 -10.86 12.77 -7.10
N ALA A 309 -10.55 13.10 -5.86
CA ALA A 309 -10.31 14.48 -5.43
C ALA A 309 -8.81 14.72 -5.31
N ALA A 310 -8.38 15.93 -5.67
CA ALA A 310 -7.00 16.34 -5.48
C ALA A 310 -6.64 16.29 -3.97
N PRO A 311 -5.43 15.86 -3.63
CA PRO A 311 -4.97 15.86 -2.25
C PRO A 311 -4.94 17.30 -1.70
N PRO A 312 -5.03 17.46 -0.36
CA PRO A 312 -4.90 18.78 0.23
C PRO A 312 -3.52 19.39 -0.06
N PRO A 313 -3.40 20.73 -0.02
CA PRO A 313 -2.11 21.36 -0.16
C PRO A 313 -1.11 20.80 0.85
N PHE A 314 0.08 20.42 0.37
CA PHE A 314 1.15 19.90 1.22
C PHE A 314 2.42 20.73 1.03
N ARG A 315 3.32 20.62 1.98
CA ARG A 315 4.68 21.11 1.90
C ARG A 315 5.66 19.94 2.01
N VAL A 316 6.78 20.08 1.34
CA VAL A 316 7.84 19.09 1.42
C VAL A 316 8.79 19.45 2.57
N GLU A 317 8.94 18.53 3.49
CA GLU A 317 9.86 18.63 4.61
C GLU A 317 10.94 17.55 4.55
N GLN A 318 12.04 17.78 5.26
CA GLN A 318 13.05 16.77 5.52
C GLN A 318 12.87 16.26 6.95
N SER A 319 12.47 15.01 7.09
CA SER A 319 12.36 14.40 8.41
C SER A 319 13.73 14.06 8.99
N PRO A 320 14.00 14.39 10.26
CA PRO A 320 15.22 13.92 10.94
C PRO A 320 15.22 12.39 11.02
N LEU A 321 16.41 11.77 11.04
CA LEU A 321 16.57 10.31 10.98
C LEU A 321 15.63 9.53 11.94
N PRO A 322 15.44 9.89 13.22
CA PRO A 322 14.54 9.14 14.11
C PRO A 322 13.07 9.20 13.65
N LYS A 323 12.59 10.36 13.15
CA LYS A 323 11.24 10.53 12.60
C LYS A 323 11.10 9.72 11.30
N ALA A 324 12.07 9.79 10.41
CA ALA A 324 12.08 9.05 9.13
C ALA A 324 12.06 7.52 9.35
N VAL A 325 12.84 7.03 10.31
CA VAL A 325 12.83 5.61 10.70
C VAL A 325 11.46 5.19 11.20
N ARG A 326 10.84 5.96 12.10
CA ARG A 326 9.49 5.66 12.62
C ARG A 326 8.45 5.66 11.49
N GLN A 327 8.47 6.66 10.62
CA GLN A 327 7.58 6.76 9.46
C GLN A 327 7.76 5.59 8.50
N SER A 328 9.00 5.18 8.23
CA SER A 328 9.29 4.01 7.40
C SER A 328 8.77 2.71 8.01
N VAL A 329 8.95 2.51 9.32
CA VAL A 329 8.40 1.34 10.02
C VAL A 329 6.87 1.33 9.92
N SER A 330 6.21 2.46 10.25
CA SER A 330 4.75 2.59 10.16
C SER A 330 4.24 2.30 8.75
N TYR A 331 4.88 2.88 7.72
CA TYR A 331 4.56 2.61 6.32
C TYR A 331 4.62 1.12 5.98
N ASN A 332 5.72 0.44 6.35
CA ASN A 332 5.91 -0.97 6.03
C ASN A 332 4.92 -1.86 6.78
N VAL A 333 4.65 -1.59 8.06
CA VAL A 333 3.67 -2.35 8.86
C VAL A 333 2.26 -2.18 8.29
N ARG A 334 1.82 -0.94 8.04
CA ARG A 334 0.49 -0.64 7.47
C ARG A 334 0.30 -1.30 6.11
N ASN A 335 1.24 -1.12 5.18
CA ASN A 335 1.13 -1.72 3.85
C ASN A 335 1.21 -3.25 3.88
N SER A 336 1.97 -3.84 4.82
CA SER A 336 1.94 -5.29 5.05
C SER A 336 0.55 -5.76 5.49
N GLY A 337 -0.10 -5.02 6.38
CA GLY A 337 -1.48 -5.28 6.81
C GLY A 337 -2.45 -5.27 5.61
N TYR A 338 -2.38 -4.25 4.76
CA TYR A 338 -3.22 -4.16 3.55
C TYR A 338 -3.00 -5.34 2.58
N ILE A 339 -1.75 -5.71 2.34
CA ILE A 339 -1.44 -6.85 1.46
C ILE A 339 -2.02 -8.15 2.03
N LEU A 340 -1.89 -8.38 3.34
CA LEU A 340 -2.43 -9.57 4.01
C LEU A 340 -3.96 -9.56 4.02
N ASP A 341 -4.61 -8.41 4.19
CA ASP A 341 -6.07 -8.27 4.10
C ASP A 341 -6.57 -8.58 2.69
N ILE A 342 -5.94 -8.04 1.64
CA ILE A 342 -6.25 -8.36 0.24
C ILE A 342 -6.14 -9.87 -0.01
N LEU A 343 -5.05 -10.50 0.46
CA LEU A 343 -4.87 -11.95 0.36
C LEU A 343 -5.97 -12.71 1.12
N GLY A 344 -6.33 -12.27 2.32
CA GLY A 344 -7.42 -12.86 3.11
C GLY A 344 -8.77 -12.76 2.38
N ARG A 345 -9.10 -11.62 1.80
CA ARG A 345 -10.32 -11.38 1.02
C ARG A 345 -10.36 -12.19 -0.27
N LEU A 346 -9.21 -12.47 -0.90
CA LEU A 346 -9.14 -13.33 -2.08
C LEU A 346 -9.68 -14.74 -1.80
N PHE A 347 -9.49 -15.25 -0.58
CA PHE A 347 -10.01 -16.56 -0.16
C PHE A 347 -11.48 -16.51 0.32
N SER A 348 -11.99 -15.34 0.75
CA SER A 348 -13.33 -15.21 1.33
C SER A 348 -14.38 -14.58 0.40
N HIS A 349 -13.98 -13.69 -0.52
CA HIS A 349 -14.89 -12.90 -1.38
C HIS A 349 -14.40 -12.87 -2.83
N HIS A 350 -14.77 -13.83 -3.64
CA HIS A 350 -14.20 -14.11 -4.97
C HIS A 350 -14.44 -13.06 -6.07
N GLY A 351 -15.38 -12.14 -5.95
CA GLY A 351 -15.80 -11.29 -7.09
C GLY A 351 -15.13 -9.91 -7.18
N ALA A 352 -15.12 -9.15 -6.09
CA ALA A 352 -14.71 -7.74 -6.10
C ALA A 352 -13.17 -7.57 -6.08
N VAL A 353 -12.46 -8.46 -5.40
CA VAL A 353 -10.99 -8.40 -5.24
C VAL A 353 -10.26 -8.71 -6.53
N MET A 354 -10.84 -9.54 -7.41
CA MET A 354 -10.21 -9.92 -8.69
C MET A 354 -10.01 -8.74 -9.65
N GLN A 355 -10.87 -7.73 -9.59
CA GLN A 355 -10.72 -6.52 -10.41
C GLN A 355 -9.57 -5.63 -9.95
N GLN A 356 -9.14 -5.75 -8.69
CA GLN A 356 -8.06 -4.96 -8.10
C GLN A 356 -6.69 -5.59 -8.29
N LEU A 357 -6.61 -6.90 -8.58
CA LEU A 357 -5.35 -7.57 -8.85
C LEU A 357 -4.72 -7.01 -10.12
N SER A 358 -3.51 -6.48 -9.97
CA SER A 358 -2.66 -6.07 -11.08
C SER A 358 -1.61 -7.12 -11.34
N GLY A 359 -1.54 -7.58 -12.58
CA GLY A 359 -0.49 -8.48 -13.04
C GLY A 359 0.70 -7.71 -13.62
N PRO A 360 1.60 -8.38 -14.32
CA PRO A 360 2.81 -7.77 -14.88
C PRO A 360 2.56 -6.56 -15.78
N ILE A 361 1.46 -6.56 -16.53
CA ILE A 361 1.10 -5.43 -17.40
C ILE A 361 0.66 -4.22 -16.56
N GLY A 362 -0.13 -4.45 -15.53
CA GLY A 362 -0.55 -3.40 -14.60
C GLY A 362 0.64 -2.80 -13.84
N ILE A 363 1.56 -3.65 -13.37
CA ILE A 363 2.79 -3.19 -12.70
C ILE A 363 3.67 -2.40 -13.67
N ALA A 364 3.85 -2.88 -14.92
CA ALA A 364 4.63 -2.17 -15.93
C ALA A 364 4.04 -0.80 -16.25
N ARG A 365 2.71 -0.70 -16.30
CA ARG A 365 2.02 0.58 -16.47
C ARG A 365 2.26 1.51 -15.27
N ALA A 366 2.06 1.02 -14.05
CA ALA A 366 2.27 1.80 -12.83
C ALA A 366 3.72 2.30 -12.70
N THR A 367 4.73 1.46 -13.04
CA THR A 367 6.14 1.88 -13.05
C THR A 367 6.43 2.90 -14.14
N GLY A 368 5.73 2.82 -15.30
CA GLY A 368 5.82 3.80 -16.37
C GLY A 368 5.23 5.15 -15.95
N GLU A 369 4.05 5.15 -15.36
CA GLU A 369 3.38 6.34 -14.82
C GLU A 369 4.25 7.00 -13.73
N ALA A 370 4.80 6.21 -12.81
CA ALA A 370 5.71 6.68 -11.78
C ALA A 370 7.03 7.26 -12.35
N ALA A 371 7.53 6.71 -13.46
CA ALA A 371 8.76 7.20 -14.11
C ALA A 371 8.53 8.44 -14.98
N GLU A 372 7.31 8.67 -15.48
CA GLU A 372 6.92 9.88 -16.22
C GLU A 372 6.49 11.02 -15.29
N ALA A 373 6.12 10.71 -14.06
CA ALA A 373 5.78 11.72 -13.07
C ALA A 373 6.98 12.65 -12.80
N HIS A 374 6.70 13.89 -12.38
CA HIS A 374 7.74 14.84 -12.02
C HIS A 374 8.38 14.42 -10.70
N GLY A 375 9.69 14.20 -10.73
CA GLY A 375 10.47 13.79 -9.57
C GLY A 375 10.79 12.28 -9.56
N TRP A 376 11.56 11.88 -8.56
CA TRP A 376 11.98 10.48 -8.34
C TRP A 376 11.08 9.77 -7.30
N GLU A 377 10.27 10.56 -6.61
CA GLU A 377 9.49 10.18 -5.43
C GLU A 377 8.50 9.07 -5.73
N PRO A 378 7.65 9.16 -6.79
CA PRO A 378 6.68 8.12 -7.09
C PRO A 378 7.33 6.77 -7.41
N LEU A 379 8.49 6.81 -8.09
CA LEU A 379 9.21 5.58 -8.46
C LEU A 379 9.82 4.89 -7.24
N VAL A 380 10.35 5.66 -6.28
CA VAL A 380 10.91 5.12 -5.03
C VAL A 380 9.81 4.54 -4.15
N GLY A 381 8.70 5.26 -3.96
CA GLY A 381 7.55 4.78 -3.20
C GLY A 381 6.98 3.48 -3.79
N LEU A 382 6.78 3.45 -5.11
CA LEU A 382 6.31 2.26 -5.81
C LEU A 382 7.31 1.10 -5.70
N THR A 383 8.63 1.37 -5.83
CA THR A 383 9.66 0.33 -5.66
C THR A 383 9.65 -0.26 -4.26
N ALA A 384 9.50 0.58 -3.22
CA ALA A 384 9.38 0.12 -1.84
C ALA A 384 8.15 -0.77 -1.64
N LEU A 385 6.99 -0.35 -2.17
CA LEU A 385 5.74 -1.12 -2.08
C LEU A 385 5.85 -2.48 -2.79
N ILE A 386 6.41 -2.52 -4.01
CA ILE A 386 6.56 -3.77 -4.75
C ILE A 386 7.60 -4.68 -4.06
N SER A 387 8.67 -4.12 -3.50
CA SER A 387 9.66 -4.89 -2.73
C SER A 387 9.03 -5.53 -1.49
N LEU A 388 8.22 -4.78 -0.76
CA LEU A 388 7.45 -5.26 0.39
C LEU A 388 6.50 -6.40 -0.02
N ASN A 389 5.75 -6.20 -1.11
CA ASN A 389 4.84 -7.20 -1.65
C ASN A 389 5.58 -8.48 -2.05
N LEU A 390 6.72 -8.36 -2.76
CA LEU A 390 7.54 -9.50 -3.14
C LEU A 390 8.05 -10.28 -1.91
N GLY A 391 8.47 -9.57 -0.85
CA GLY A 391 8.86 -10.20 0.42
C GLY A 391 7.72 -11.00 1.05
N ILE A 392 6.51 -10.42 1.13
CA ILE A 392 5.34 -11.09 1.69
C ILE A 392 4.90 -12.28 0.84
N MET A 393 4.82 -12.10 -0.49
CA MET A 393 4.40 -13.17 -1.40
C MET A 393 5.34 -14.36 -1.36
N ASN A 394 6.66 -14.12 -1.26
CA ASN A 394 7.64 -15.18 -1.14
C ASN A 394 7.58 -15.93 0.20
N LEU A 395 7.00 -15.34 1.25
CA LEU A 395 6.74 -16.03 2.52
C LEU A 395 5.46 -16.88 2.52
N LEU A 396 4.61 -16.79 1.49
CA LEU A 396 3.41 -17.64 1.42
C LEU A 396 3.80 -19.13 1.34
N PRO A 397 3.04 -20.02 1.97
CA PRO A 397 3.33 -21.46 2.00
C PRO A 397 3.00 -22.14 0.66
N ILE A 398 3.48 -21.55 -0.44
CA ILE A 398 3.30 -22.07 -1.80
C ILE A 398 4.59 -22.78 -2.25
N PRO A 399 4.52 -24.04 -2.67
CA PRO A 399 5.68 -24.84 -3.01
C PRO A 399 6.52 -24.19 -4.08
N ILE A 400 7.14 -23.61 -4.53
CA ILE A 400 7.95 -22.92 -5.54
C ILE A 400 8.54 -21.63 -4.97
N LEU A 401 7.85 -21.03 -3.98
CA LEU A 401 8.31 -19.86 -3.27
C LEU A 401 9.11 -20.27 -2.02
N ASP A 402 9.85 -19.35 -1.46
CA ASP A 402 10.65 -19.57 -0.25
C ASP A 402 9.81 -20.09 0.93
N GLY A 403 8.59 -19.53 1.09
CA GLY A 403 7.65 -19.96 2.12
C GLY A 403 7.24 -21.44 2.01
N GLY A 404 7.20 -21.99 0.81
CA GLY A 404 7.00 -23.44 0.60
C GLY A 404 8.18 -24.27 1.10
N THR A 405 9.39 -23.82 0.84
CA THR A 405 10.61 -24.47 1.35
C THR A 405 10.67 -24.36 2.88
N ILE A 406 10.33 -23.20 3.45
CA ILE A 406 10.20 -23.00 4.90
C ILE A 406 9.18 -23.98 5.48
N LEU A 407 7.99 -24.09 4.86
CA LEU A 407 6.96 -25.03 5.30
C LEU A 407 7.46 -26.48 5.30
N PHE A 408 8.16 -26.92 4.24
CA PHE A 408 8.75 -28.26 4.22
C PHE A 408 9.79 -28.46 5.34
N LEU A 409 10.66 -27.48 5.58
CA LEU A 409 11.64 -27.53 6.68
C LEU A 409 10.98 -27.62 8.05
N LEU A 410 9.87 -26.89 8.27
CA LEU A 410 9.09 -26.95 9.51
C LEU A 410 8.44 -28.33 9.71
N ILE A 411 7.84 -28.90 8.64
CA ILE A 411 7.26 -30.24 8.68
C ILE A 411 8.33 -31.28 8.97
N GLU A 412 9.48 -31.23 8.29
CA GLU A 412 10.63 -32.11 8.53
C GLU A 412 11.18 -31.98 9.95
N GLY A 413 11.19 -30.77 10.49
CA GLY A 413 11.56 -30.49 11.87
C GLY A 413 10.61 -31.17 12.87
N ALA A 414 9.30 -31.03 12.65
CA ALA A 414 8.27 -31.66 13.47
C ALA A 414 8.29 -33.19 13.40
N LEU A 415 8.48 -33.74 12.20
CA LEU A 415 8.56 -35.18 11.97
C LEU A 415 9.91 -35.79 12.38
N ARG A 416 10.93 -34.94 12.64
CA ARG A 416 12.33 -35.34 12.92
C ARG A 416 12.97 -36.23 11.85
N ARG A 417 12.44 -36.20 10.64
CA ARG A 417 12.96 -36.92 9.46
C ARG A 417 12.71 -36.07 8.20
N ASP A 418 13.52 -36.30 7.18
CA ASP A 418 13.32 -35.64 5.91
C ASP A 418 12.15 -36.25 5.14
N LEU A 419 11.43 -35.44 4.38
CA LEU A 419 10.37 -35.89 3.49
C LEU A 419 10.97 -36.60 2.30
N LYS A 420 10.26 -37.64 1.80
CA LYS A 420 10.69 -38.35 0.60
C LYS A 420 10.77 -37.40 -0.58
N GLN A 421 11.82 -37.50 -1.34
CA GLN A 421 12.08 -36.65 -2.51
C GLN A 421 10.95 -36.71 -3.54
N GLU A 422 10.48 -37.93 -3.85
CA GLU A 422 9.35 -38.12 -4.77
C GLU A 422 8.07 -37.38 -4.34
N PHE A 423 7.85 -37.24 -3.02
CA PHE A 423 6.70 -36.51 -2.48
C PHE A 423 6.84 -34.99 -2.71
N LYS A 424 8.04 -34.44 -2.45
CA LYS A 424 8.33 -33.03 -2.72
C LYS A 424 8.17 -32.70 -4.20
N GLU A 425 8.76 -33.54 -5.10
CA GLU A 425 8.67 -33.34 -6.54
C GLU A 425 7.24 -33.30 -7.05
N ARG A 426 6.38 -34.21 -6.58
CA ARG A 426 4.96 -34.20 -6.96
C ARG A 426 4.26 -32.93 -6.52
N ILE A 427 4.54 -32.45 -5.31
CA ILE A 427 3.97 -31.19 -4.82
C ILE A 427 4.47 -30.02 -5.65
N TYR A 428 5.76 -29.94 -5.96
CA TYR A 428 6.31 -28.91 -6.85
C TYR A 428 5.67 -28.93 -8.24
N GLN A 429 5.46 -30.10 -8.84
CA GLN A 429 4.81 -30.24 -10.14
C GLN A 429 3.36 -29.71 -10.12
N VAL A 430 2.57 -30.09 -9.11
CA VAL A 430 1.19 -29.63 -8.98
C VAL A 430 1.16 -28.10 -8.75
N ALA A 431 2.01 -27.59 -7.85
CA ALA A 431 2.09 -26.16 -7.58
C ALA A 431 2.53 -25.37 -8.82
N PHE A 432 3.43 -25.88 -9.62
CA PHE A 432 3.90 -25.28 -10.87
C PHE A 432 2.75 -25.14 -11.89
N VAL A 433 1.96 -26.20 -12.06
CA VAL A 433 0.79 -26.15 -12.95
C VAL A 433 -0.23 -25.11 -12.45
N MET A 434 -0.51 -25.11 -11.14
CA MET A 434 -1.43 -24.12 -10.55
C MET A 434 -0.91 -22.69 -10.72
N LEU A 435 0.40 -22.47 -10.55
CA LEU A 435 1.02 -21.16 -10.73
C LEU A 435 0.89 -20.67 -12.18
N ILE A 436 1.12 -21.54 -13.16
CA ILE A 436 0.94 -21.21 -14.59
C ILE A 436 -0.52 -20.84 -14.87
N LEU A 437 -1.48 -21.61 -14.35
CA LEU A 437 -2.91 -21.31 -14.54
C LEU A 437 -3.30 -19.99 -13.91
N PHE A 438 -2.81 -19.72 -12.69
CA PHE A 438 -3.03 -18.45 -12.00
C PHE A 438 -2.40 -17.28 -12.78
N PHE A 439 -1.16 -17.43 -13.25
CA PHE A 439 -0.49 -16.41 -14.06
C PHE A 439 -1.23 -16.13 -15.37
N ALA A 440 -1.67 -17.17 -16.07
CA ALA A 440 -2.49 -17.02 -17.28
C ALA A 440 -3.80 -16.30 -16.99
N PHE A 441 -4.46 -16.63 -15.88
CA PHE A 441 -5.67 -15.94 -15.44
C PHE A 441 -5.42 -14.46 -15.19
N VAL A 442 -4.37 -14.09 -14.42
CA VAL A 442 -4.02 -12.69 -14.12
C VAL A 442 -3.66 -11.94 -15.40
N MET A 443 -2.95 -12.57 -16.36
CA MET A 443 -2.66 -11.95 -17.65
C MET A 443 -3.93 -11.65 -18.47
N VAL A 444 -4.90 -12.57 -18.49
CA VAL A 444 -6.19 -12.35 -19.14
C VAL A 444 -6.94 -11.19 -18.47
N ASN A 445 -6.93 -11.13 -17.12
CA ASN A 445 -7.52 -10.03 -16.37
C ASN A 445 -6.87 -8.68 -16.71
N ASP A 446 -5.53 -8.61 -16.76
CA ASP A 446 -4.80 -7.39 -17.14
C ASP A 446 -5.15 -6.94 -18.57
N VAL A 447 -5.15 -7.87 -19.52
CA VAL A 447 -5.51 -7.57 -20.92
C VAL A 447 -6.96 -7.08 -21.02
N SER A 448 -7.88 -7.64 -20.24
CA SER A 448 -9.28 -7.20 -20.22
C SER A 448 -9.44 -5.74 -19.76
N LYS A 449 -8.57 -5.28 -18.85
CA LYS A 449 -8.55 -3.90 -18.35
C LYS A 449 -8.02 -2.89 -19.37
N LEU A 450 -7.26 -3.32 -20.37
CA LEU A 450 -6.69 -2.44 -21.39
C LEU A 450 -7.72 -1.90 -22.42
N ASN A 451 -9.02 -2.21 -22.28
CA ASN A 451 -10.09 -1.78 -23.21
C ASN A 451 -9.79 -2.01 -24.71
N LEU A 452 -8.85 -2.93 -25.00
CA LEU A 452 -8.47 -3.27 -26.39
C LEU A 452 -9.66 -3.81 -27.20
N PHE A 453 -10.62 -4.42 -26.53
CA PHE A 453 -11.82 -5.00 -27.17
C PHE A 453 -12.97 -4.02 -27.35
N SER A 454 -12.94 -2.82 -26.74
CA SER A 454 -13.99 -1.81 -26.92
C SER A 454 -13.93 -1.14 -28.31
N LYS A 455 -12.80 -1.27 -29.04
CA LYS A 455 -12.61 -0.76 -30.41
C LYS A 455 -12.97 -1.79 -31.49
N ILE A 456 -13.31 -3.03 -31.12
CA ILE A 456 -13.76 -4.07 -32.07
C ILE A 456 -15.24 -4.36 -31.78
N LYS A 457 -16.09 -3.34 -31.93
CA LYS A 457 -17.52 -3.56 -32.22
C LYS A 457 -17.75 -3.20 -33.69
N PRO A 458 -18.35 -4.12 -34.44
CA PRO A 458 -18.68 -3.87 -35.84
C PRO A 458 -19.71 -2.75 -36.02
#